data_c3defe3c17db322edeac6bd324727115
#
_entry.id   c3defe3c17db322edeac6bd324727115
#
_cell.length_a   1.000
_cell.length_b   1.000
_cell.length_c   1.000
_cell.angle_alpha   90.00
_cell.angle_beta   90.00
_cell.angle_gamma   90.00
#
_symmetry.space_group_name_H-M   'P 1'
#
loop_
_entity.id
_entity.type
_entity.pdbx_description
1 polymer ?
#
loop_
_entity_poly.entity_id
_entity_poly.type
_entity_poly.pdbx_seq_one_letter_code
_entity_poly.pdbx_strand_id
1 'polypeptide(L)'
;PHESFRLFATTNTVGLGDTSGLYHGTQQINQGQMDRWHILSTLNYLPRKQEEAIIQKKIPELKGKEKQEIIKNMVLLAELTRQGFINGDISTLMSPRTVLSWAQNYLIFNDLLDSFSLTFLNKCDDLEKPIVMEYFQRCFEEKNDS
;
A
#
# COMPACT_ATOMS: atom_id res chain seq x y z
N PRO A 1 23.29 29.43 2.87
CA PRO A 1 22.04 29.01 3.53
C PRO A 1 22.02 29.49 4.97
N HIS A 2 20.83 29.76 5.48
CA HIS A 2 20.67 30.15 6.89
C HIS A 2 21.11 28.96 7.78
N GLU A 3 21.70 29.24 8.97
CA GLU A 3 22.20 28.19 9.88
C GLU A 3 21.14 27.19 10.35
N SER A 4 19.87 27.62 10.38
CA SER A 4 18.70 26.74 10.66
C SER A 4 18.15 26.04 9.44
N PHE A 5 18.77 26.17 8.26
CA PHE A 5 18.30 25.49 7.05
C PHE A 5 18.47 23.96 7.17
N ARG A 6 17.42 23.23 6.83
CA ARG A 6 17.43 21.77 6.75
C ARG A 6 16.81 21.34 5.42
N LEU A 7 17.45 20.39 4.78
CA LEU A 7 16.97 19.80 3.53
C LEU A 7 16.53 18.35 3.79
N PHE A 8 15.32 18.02 3.37
CA PHE A 8 14.77 16.68 3.42
C PHE A 8 14.45 16.24 1.99
N ALA A 9 14.73 14.97 1.67
CA ALA A 9 14.36 14.37 0.40
C ALA A 9 13.79 12.98 0.65
N THR A 10 12.93 12.53 -0.27
CA THR A 10 12.41 11.16 -0.31
C THR A 10 12.73 10.56 -1.68
N THR A 11 13.02 9.27 -1.71
CA THR A 11 13.28 8.53 -2.92
C THR A 11 12.75 7.11 -2.80
N ASN A 12 12.43 6.49 -3.92
CA ASN A 12 11.99 5.09 -3.96
C ASN A 12 13.17 4.11 -3.93
N THR A 13 14.39 4.58 -4.17
CA THR A 13 15.61 3.79 -4.11
C THR A 13 16.65 4.52 -3.29
N VAL A 14 17.60 3.80 -2.71
CA VAL A 14 18.73 4.40 -1.96
C VAL A 14 19.81 4.99 -2.86
N GLY A 15 19.46 5.38 -4.09
CA GLY A 15 20.42 5.96 -5.03
C GLY A 15 21.29 4.95 -5.79
N LEU A 16 21.07 3.66 -5.60
CA LEU A 16 21.80 2.59 -6.29
C LEU A 16 21.13 2.16 -7.61
N GLY A 17 20.08 2.86 -8.01
CA GLY A 17 19.20 2.44 -9.10
C GLY A 17 18.22 1.34 -8.66
N ASP A 18 17.36 0.93 -9.57
CA ASP A 18 16.41 -0.13 -9.32
C ASP A 18 16.89 -1.46 -9.88
N THR A 19 17.21 -2.40 -9.02
CA THR A 19 17.56 -3.78 -9.37
C THR A 19 16.33 -4.68 -9.44
N SER A 20 15.18 -4.21 -8.91
CA SER A 20 13.94 -4.99 -8.84
C SER A 20 13.05 -4.84 -10.08
N GLY A 21 13.32 -3.86 -10.94
CA GLY A 21 12.50 -3.53 -12.10
C GLY A 21 11.19 -2.80 -11.79
N LEU A 22 10.95 -2.44 -10.52
CA LEU A 22 9.70 -1.81 -10.06
C LEU A 22 9.62 -0.31 -10.33
N TYR A 23 10.79 0.33 -10.31
CA TYR A 23 10.91 1.79 -10.41
C TYR A 23 11.69 2.16 -11.67
N HIS A 24 11.12 1.80 -12.83
CA HIS A 24 11.71 2.15 -14.13
C HIS A 24 12.00 3.66 -14.21
N GLY A 25 13.17 3.99 -14.73
CA GLY A 25 13.61 5.38 -14.89
C GLY A 25 14.35 5.97 -13.69
N THR A 26 14.57 5.22 -12.61
CA THR A 26 15.47 5.66 -11.55
C THR A 26 16.92 5.55 -11.99
N GLN A 27 17.68 6.63 -11.79
CA GLN A 27 19.11 6.67 -12.12
C GLN A 27 19.94 6.48 -10.84
N GLN A 28 21.12 5.89 -11.01
CA GLN A 28 22.09 5.82 -9.93
C GLN A 28 22.58 7.22 -9.56
N ILE A 29 22.61 7.50 -8.28
CA ILE A 29 23.19 8.73 -7.75
C ILE A 29 24.70 8.53 -7.60
N ASN A 30 25.47 9.54 -8.01
CA ASN A 30 26.92 9.54 -7.84
C ASN A 30 27.30 9.44 -6.35
N GLN A 31 28.33 8.66 -6.04
CA GLN A 31 28.82 8.45 -4.67
C GLN A 31 29.10 9.77 -3.94
N GLY A 32 29.69 10.76 -4.61
CA GLY A 32 29.94 12.08 -4.03
C GLY A 32 28.67 12.89 -3.72
N GLN A 33 27.55 12.57 -4.37
CA GLN A 33 26.24 13.14 -4.01
C GLN A 33 25.63 12.42 -2.80
N MET A 34 25.82 11.10 -2.70
CA MET A 34 25.38 10.32 -1.56
C MET A 34 26.08 10.75 -0.27
N ASP A 35 27.39 11.01 -0.30
CA ASP A 35 28.17 11.44 0.86
C ASP A 35 27.72 12.80 1.46
N ARG A 36 26.94 13.57 0.70
CA ARG A 36 26.40 14.86 1.18
C ARG A 36 25.16 14.70 2.05
N TRP A 37 24.55 13.52 2.06
CA TRP A 37 23.41 13.21 2.93
C TRP A 37 23.90 12.66 4.26
N HIS A 38 23.80 13.47 5.32
CA HIS A 38 24.30 13.11 6.64
C HIS A 38 23.47 12.04 7.33
N ILE A 39 22.18 11.90 6.97
CA ILE A 39 21.26 10.94 7.56
C ILE A 39 20.48 10.28 6.44
N LEU A 40 20.56 8.95 6.37
CA LEU A 40 19.73 8.11 5.52
C LEU A 40 18.87 7.21 6.41
N SER A 41 17.59 7.20 6.15
CA SER A 41 16.64 6.35 6.88
C SER A 41 15.72 5.63 5.90
N THR A 42 15.54 4.34 6.12
CA THR A 42 14.58 3.54 5.35
C THR A 42 13.23 3.56 6.06
N LEU A 43 12.18 3.87 5.30
CA LEU A 43 10.80 3.81 5.78
C LEU A 43 10.13 2.57 5.21
N ASN A 44 9.63 1.73 6.09
CA ASN A 44 8.81 0.57 5.76
C ASN A 44 7.32 0.89 5.91
N TYR A 45 6.46 -0.05 5.53
CA TYR A 45 5.04 0.06 5.78
C TYR A 45 4.74 0.19 7.26
N LEU A 46 3.69 0.94 7.57
CA LEU A 46 3.22 1.12 8.94
C LEU A 46 2.66 -0.19 9.51
N PRO A 47 2.75 -0.39 10.83
CA PRO A 47 2.01 -1.46 11.50
C PRO A 47 0.51 -1.35 11.19
N ARG A 48 -0.16 -2.49 11.00
CA ARG A 48 -1.58 -2.59 10.64
C ARG A 48 -2.49 -1.64 11.41
N LYS A 49 -2.39 -1.62 12.74
CA LYS A 49 -3.22 -0.74 13.61
C LYS A 49 -3.05 0.75 13.33
N GLN A 50 -1.85 1.17 12.92
CA GLN A 50 -1.59 2.56 12.57
C GLN A 50 -2.19 2.90 11.20
N GLU A 51 -2.12 1.99 10.23
CA GLU A 51 -2.73 2.17 8.92
C GLU A 51 -4.26 2.23 9.04
N GLU A 52 -4.89 1.33 9.83
CA GLU A 52 -6.31 1.37 10.16
C GLU A 52 -6.72 2.73 10.77
N ALA A 53 -5.95 3.22 11.75
CA ALA A 53 -6.24 4.49 12.41
C ALA A 53 -6.15 5.69 11.45
N ILE A 54 -5.23 5.65 10.50
CA ILE A 54 -5.11 6.70 9.46
C ILE A 54 -6.35 6.70 8.57
N ILE A 55 -6.82 5.52 8.12
CA ILE A 55 -8.00 5.41 7.27
C ILE A 55 -9.24 5.91 8.01
N GLN A 56 -9.45 5.47 9.26
CA GLN A 56 -10.56 5.91 10.11
C GLN A 56 -10.57 7.43 10.34
N LYS A 57 -9.39 8.03 10.51
CA LYS A 57 -9.25 9.47 10.69
C LYS A 57 -9.52 10.24 9.41
N LYS A 58 -9.10 9.69 8.27
CA LYS A 58 -9.26 10.33 6.96
C LYS A 58 -10.65 10.18 6.37
N ILE A 59 -11.36 9.10 6.74
CA ILE A 59 -12.71 8.79 6.25
C ILE A 59 -13.64 8.58 7.46
N PRO A 60 -14.06 9.69 8.11
CA PRO A 60 -14.90 9.61 9.29
C PRO A 60 -16.31 9.01 9.02
N GLU A 61 -16.73 8.92 7.79
CA GLU A 61 -17.97 8.27 7.34
C GLU A 61 -17.95 6.75 7.56
N LEU A 62 -16.77 6.14 7.64
CA LEU A 62 -16.58 4.73 7.95
C LEU A 62 -16.49 4.47 9.47
N LYS A 63 -17.30 5.19 10.26
CA LYS A 63 -17.46 4.97 11.69
C LYS A 63 -18.54 3.91 11.96
N GLY A 64 -18.34 3.14 13.04
CA GLY A 64 -19.22 2.05 13.45
C GLY A 64 -18.49 0.71 13.43
N LYS A 65 -18.91 -0.23 14.27
CA LYS A 65 -18.21 -1.51 14.46
C LYS A 65 -18.05 -2.31 13.18
N GLU A 66 -19.13 -2.39 12.40
CA GLU A 66 -19.16 -3.11 11.13
C GLU A 66 -18.18 -2.50 10.10
N LYS A 67 -18.24 -1.17 9.95
CA LYS A 67 -17.33 -0.45 9.03
C LYS A 67 -15.86 -0.48 9.48
N GLN A 68 -15.62 -0.52 10.79
CA GLN A 68 -14.26 -0.70 11.31
C GLN A 68 -13.71 -2.10 10.97
N GLU A 69 -14.55 -3.13 10.97
CA GLU A 69 -14.15 -4.48 10.57
C GLU A 69 -13.82 -4.53 9.08
N ILE A 70 -14.58 -3.83 8.23
CA ILE A 70 -14.26 -3.68 6.81
C ILE A 70 -12.88 -3.03 6.62
N ILE A 71 -12.59 -1.95 7.35
CA ILE A 71 -11.26 -1.29 7.28
C ILE A 71 -10.14 -2.26 7.68
N LYS A 72 -10.33 -3.04 8.75
CA LYS A 72 -9.33 -4.03 9.16
C LYS A 72 -9.07 -5.06 8.08
N ASN A 73 -10.12 -5.55 7.44
CA ASN A 73 -10.00 -6.53 6.36
C ASN A 73 -9.35 -5.92 5.11
N MET A 74 -9.64 -4.64 4.79
CA MET A 74 -8.94 -3.92 3.72
C MET A 74 -7.43 -3.81 3.98
N VAL A 75 -7.03 -3.47 5.20
CA VAL A 75 -5.61 -3.38 5.59
C VAL A 75 -4.96 -4.76 5.63
N LEU A 76 -5.68 -5.80 6.09
CA LEU A 76 -5.21 -7.17 6.06
C LEU A 76 -4.93 -7.64 4.62
N LEU A 77 -5.84 -7.37 3.69
CA LEU A 77 -5.66 -7.69 2.28
C LEU A 77 -4.44 -6.98 1.70
N ALA A 78 -4.25 -5.69 2.02
CA ALA A 78 -3.05 -4.97 1.60
C ALA A 78 -1.76 -5.61 2.14
N GLU A 79 -1.76 -6.11 3.36
CA GLU A 79 -0.62 -6.83 3.93
C GLU A 79 -0.36 -8.15 3.18
N LEU A 80 -1.40 -8.90 2.84
CA LEU A 80 -1.28 -10.12 2.02
C LEU A 80 -0.70 -9.83 0.63
N THR A 81 -1.15 -8.77 -0.04
CA THR A 81 -0.58 -8.39 -1.34
C THR A 81 0.89 -7.99 -1.23
N ARG A 82 1.28 -7.28 -0.17
CA ARG A 82 2.68 -6.91 0.10
C ARG A 82 3.54 -8.14 0.38
N GLN A 83 3.00 -9.12 1.10
CA GLN A 83 3.69 -10.39 1.35
C GLN A 83 3.82 -11.22 0.08
N GLY A 84 2.76 -11.34 -0.72
CA GLY A 84 2.78 -12.01 -2.02
C GLY A 84 3.78 -11.39 -2.99
N PHE A 85 3.89 -10.05 -2.95
CA PHE A 85 4.92 -9.33 -3.70
C PHE A 85 6.36 -9.70 -3.24
N ILE A 86 6.62 -9.72 -1.94
CA ILE A 86 7.93 -10.11 -1.39
C ILE A 86 8.27 -11.55 -1.76
N ASN A 87 7.29 -12.44 -1.78
CA ASN A 87 7.46 -13.84 -2.13
C ASN A 87 7.61 -14.07 -3.65
N GLY A 88 7.29 -13.06 -4.48
CA GLY A 88 7.31 -13.18 -5.94
C GLY A 88 6.05 -13.81 -6.54
N ASP A 89 4.97 -13.95 -5.75
CA ASP A 89 3.69 -14.52 -6.20
C ASP A 89 2.91 -13.54 -7.09
N ILE A 90 3.08 -12.25 -6.83
CA ILE A 90 2.49 -11.14 -7.58
C ILE A 90 3.49 -10.00 -7.75
N SER A 91 3.34 -9.22 -8.83
CA SER A 91 4.17 -8.04 -9.11
C SER A 91 3.50 -6.72 -8.71
N THR A 92 2.19 -6.76 -8.45
CA THR A 92 1.39 -5.60 -8.05
C THR A 92 1.18 -5.59 -6.55
N LEU A 93 1.49 -4.48 -5.89
CA LEU A 93 1.30 -4.35 -4.45
C LEU A 93 0.33 -3.23 -4.08
N MET A 94 -0.40 -3.41 -2.98
CA MET A 94 -1.33 -2.42 -2.45
C MET A 94 -0.63 -1.51 -1.46
N SER A 95 -0.41 -0.24 -1.84
CA SER A 95 0.13 0.78 -0.95
C SER A 95 -0.95 1.30 0.03
N PRO A 96 -0.57 1.97 1.14
CA PRO A 96 -1.53 2.63 2.04
C PRO A 96 -2.43 3.65 1.32
N ARG A 97 -1.90 4.30 0.27
CA ARG A 97 -2.69 5.21 -0.59
C ARG A 97 -3.77 4.45 -1.35
N THR A 98 -3.46 3.26 -1.84
CA THR A 98 -4.43 2.42 -2.56
C THR A 98 -5.54 1.95 -1.62
N VAL A 99 -5.22 1.56 -0.39
CA VAL A 99 -6.22 1.19 0.63
C VAL A 99 -7.14 2.38 0.94
N LEU A 100 -6.58 3.58 1.10
CA LEU A 100 -7.37 4.79 1.33
C LEU A 100 -8.31 5.08 0.15
N SER A 101 -7.82 4.97 -1.10
CA SER A 101 -8.63 5.15 -2.30
C SER A 101 -9.72 4.10 -2.41
N TRP A 102 -9.44 2.84 -2.06
CA TRP A 102 -10.45 1.79 -2.02
C TRP A 102 -11.55 2.10 -1.00
N ALA A 103 -11.19 2.51 0.21
CA ALA A 103 -12.16 2.89 1.24
C ALA A 103 -13.04 4.09 0.80
N GLN A 104 -12.48 5.05 0.07
CA GLN A 104 -13.24 6.16 -0.52
C GLN A 104 -14.20 5.66 -1.62
N ASN A 105 -13.72 4.80 -2.52
CA ASN A 105 -14.54 4.22 -3.58
C ASN A 105 -15.66 3.33 -3.02
N TYR A 106 -15.41 2.63 -1.92
CA TYR A 106 -16.45 1.87 -1.22
C TYR A 106 -17.61 2.76 -0.75
N LEU A 107 -17.35 3.98 -0.30
CA LEU A 107 -18.41 4.94 0.04
C LEU A 107 -19.21 5.40 -1.18
N ILE A 108 -18.59 5.45 -2.37
CA ILE A 108 -19.23 5.89 -3.60
C ILE A 108 -20.10 4.77 -4.18
N PHE A 109 -19.55 3.58 -4.32
CA PHE A 109 -20.20 2.44 -5.00
C PHE A 109 -21.08 1.62 -4.08
N ASN A 110 -20.85 1.69 -2.76
CA ASN A 110 -21.51 0.88 -1.73
C ASN A 110 -21.45 -0.64 -2.00
N ASP A 111 -20.46 -1.06 -2.77
CA ASP A 111 -20.11 -2.45 -3.05
C ASP A 111 -18.62 -2.66 -2.83
N LEU A 112 -18.29 -3.67 -2.04
CA LEU A 112 -16.93 -3.92 -1.60
C LEU A 112 -16.08 -4.51 -2.73
N LEU A 113 -16.64 -5.45 -3.48
CA LEU A 113 -15.94 -6.13 -4.56
C LEU A 113 -15.78 -5.22 -5.79
N ASP A 114 -16.82 -4.49 -6.16
CA ASP A 114 -16.75 -3.55 -7.27
C ASP A 114 -15.73 -2.43 -6.98
N SER A 115 -15.79 -1.85 -5.78
CA SER A 115 -14.82 -0.82 -5.39
C SER A 115 -13.39 -1.35 -5.33
N PHE A 116 -13.17 -2.60 -4.89
CA PHE A 116 -11.89 -3.28 -4.91
C PHE A 116 -11.39 -3.48 -6.35
N SER A 117 -12.25 -4.03 -7.20
CA SER A 117 -11.92 -4.31 -8.60
C SER A 117 -11.49 -3.05 -9.33
N LEU A 118 -12.25 -1.97 -9.19
CA LEU A 118 -11.96 -0.67 -9.83
C LEU A 118 -10.71 0.01 -9.25
N THR A 119 -10.41 -0.21 -7.97
CA THR A 119 -9.27 0.45 -7.33
C THR A 119 -7.97 -0.30 -7.53
N PHE A 120 -7.99 -1.63 -7.45
CA PHE A 120 -6.79 -2.44 -7.40
C PHE A 120 -6.76 -3.59 -8.39
N LEU A 121 -7.77 -4.48 -8.42
CA LEU A 121 -7.73 -5.72 -9.21
C LEU A 121 -7.49 -5.47 -10.71
N ASN A 122 -8.09 -4.40 -11.27
CA ASN A 122 -7.91 -4.03 -12.68
C ASN A 122 -6.50 -3.53 -13.03
N LYS A 123 -5.65 -3.27 -12.04
CA LYS A 123 -4.24 -2.90 -12.23
C LYS A 123 -3.32 -4.12 -12.21
N CYS A 124 -3.82 -5.25 -11.74
CA CYS A 124 -3.08 -6.50 -11.69
C CYS A 124 -2.99 -7.14 -13.07
N ASP A 125 -1.89 -7.84 -13.33
CA ASP A 125 -1.78 -8.72 -14.49
C ASP A 125 -2.85 -9.83 -14.43
N ASP A 126 -3.29 -10.31 -15.60
CA ASP A 126 -4.34 -11.32 -15.67
C ASP A 126 -3.96 -12.63 -14.95
N LEU A 127 -2.67 -12.97 -14.89
CA LEU A 127 -2.17 -14.13 -14.15
C LEU A 127 -2.20 -13.93 -12.62
N GLU A 128 -2.16 -12.69 -12.15
CA GLU A 128 -2.18 -12.34 -10.73
C GLU A 128 -3.60 -12.24 -10.16
N LYS A 129 -4.58 -11.89 -11.01
CA LYS A 129 -5.97 -11.68 -10.59
C LYS A 129 -6.56 -12.82 -9.77
N PRO A 130 -6.37 -14.12 -10.14
CA PRO A 130 -6.87 -15.23 -9.33
C PRO A 130 -6.26 -15.27 -7.92
N ILE A 131 -4.96 -15.00 -7.79
CA ILE A 131 -4.25 -14.99 -6.50
C ILE A 131 -4.77 -13.84 -5.63
N VAL A 132 -4.92 -12.67 -6.23
CA VAL A 132 -5.41 -11.47 -5.54
C VAL A 132 -6.88 -11.65 -5.12
N MET A 133 -7.70 -12.33 -5.94
CA MET A 133 -9.07 -12.68 -5.57
C MET A 133 -9.13 -13.69 -4.42
N GLU A 134 -8.22 -14.65 -4.37
CA GLU A 134 -8.10 -15.56 -3.21
C GLU A 134 -7.79 -14.80 -1.92
N TYR A 135 -6.89 -13.81 -1.97
CA TYR A 135 -6.64 -12.93 -0.82
C TYR A 135 -7.88 -12.16 -0.38
N PHE A 136 -8.68 -11.68 -1.36
CA PHE A 136 -9.94 -11.00 -1.07
C PHE A 136 -10.93 -11.94 -0.36
N GLN A 137 -11.14 -13.14 -0.87
CA GLN A 137 -12.02 -14.14 -0.29
C GLN A 137 -11.63 -14.50 1.13
N ARG A 138 -10.37 -14.75 1.40
CA ARG A 138 -9.85 -15.00 2.76
C ARG A 138 -10.15 -13.86 3.73
N CYS A 139 -10.12 -12.61 3.28
CA CYS A 139 -10.36 -11.47 4.16
C CYS A 139 -11.85 -11.18 4.41
N PHE A 140 -12.73 -11.50 3.44
CA PHE A 140 -14.12 -11.06 3.47
C PHE A 140 -15.16 -12.18 3.43
N GLU A 141 -14.84 -13.39 2.96
CA GLU A 141 -15.80 -14.48 2.80
C GLU A 141 -15.65 -15.59 3.85
N GLU A 142 -14.46 -15.85 4.40
CA GLU A 142 -14.23 -16.92 5.39
C GLU A 142 -14.91 -16.73 6.74
N LYS A 143 -15.63 -15.63 6.97
CA LYS A 143 -16.36 -15.37 8.24
C LYS A 143 -17.82 -15.82 8.23
N ASN A 144 -18.32 -16.44 7.18
CA ASN A 144 -19.72 -16.87 7.11
C ASN A 144 -19.97 -18.30 7.60
N ASP A 145 -18.93 -19.05 8.05
CA ASP A 145 -19.05 -20.43 8.55
C ASP A 145 -18.67 -20.57 10.03
N SER A 146 -19.23 -19.70 10.91
CA SER A 146 -19.09 -19.89 12.35
C SER A 146 -20.32 -19.45 13.11
#